data_f80028652787f33d61fc76570ff1ea9f
#
_entry.id   f80028652787f33d61fc76570ff1ea9f
#
_cell.length_a   1.000
_cell.length_b   1.000
_cell.length_c   1.000
_cell.angle_alpha   90.00
_cell.angle_beta   90.00
_cell.angle_gamma   90.00
#
_symmetry.space_group_name_H-M   'P 1'
#
loop_
_entity.id
_entity.type
_entity.pdbx_description
1 polymer ?
#
loop_
_entity_poly.entity_id
_entity_poly.type
_entity_poly.pdbx_seq_one_letter_code
_entity_poly.pdbx_strand_id
1 'polypeptide(L)' 'MISIMQLVLFTLGLVLFGFGLFVGLYPQADQTVGLLLMFGGLTQIVFSLGVNHE' A
#
# COMPACT_ATOMS: atom_id res chain seq x y z
N MET A 1 -15.25 -0.23 -15.75
CA MET A 1 -13.99 0.06 -16.39
C MET A 1 -13.03 0.69 -15.41
N ILE A 2 -11.81 0.18 -15.34
CA ILE A 2 -10.84 0.70 -14.39
C ILE A 2 -10.08 1.85 -15.05
N SER A 3 -10.04 2.98 -14.37
CA SER A 3 -9.31 4.13 -14.88
C SER A 3 -7.81 3.95 -14.67
N ILE A 4 -7.03 4.65 -15.47
CA ILE A 4 -5.57 4.57 -15.36
C ILE A 4 -5.13 5.05 -13.99
N MET A 5 -5.78 6.08 -13.48
CA MET A 5 -5.44 6.61 -12.17
C MET A 5 -5.68 5.57 -11.08
N GLN A 6 -6.81 4.86 -11.17
CA GLN A 6 -7.12 3.83 -10.20
C GLN A 6 -6.10 2.70 -10.24
N LEU A 7 -5.69 2.32 -11.45
CA LEU A 7 -4.69 1.27 -11.60
C LEU A 7 -3.36 1.67 -11.00
N VAL A 8 -2.96 2.92 -11.23
CA VAL A 8 -1.70 3.43 -10.69
C VAL A 8 -1.75 3.45 -9.16
N LEU A 9 -2.86 3.93 -8.61
CA LEU A 9 -3.01 3.97 -7.17
C LEU A 9 -2.97 2.59 -6.56
N PHE A 10 -3.64 1.64 -7.19
CA PHE A 10 -3.67 0.27 -6.70
C PHE A 10 -2.28 -0.35 -6.73
N THR A 11 -1.56 -0.15 -7.83
CA THR A 11 -0.22 -0.69 -7.96
C THR A 11 0.72 -0.09 -6.91
N LEU A 12 0.63 1.23 -6.73
CA LEU A 12 1.46 1.89 -5.73
C LEU A 12 1.18 1.36 -4.34
N GLY A 13 -0.10 1.16 -4.02
CA GLY A 13 -0.46 0.62 -2.72
C GLY A 13 0.08 -0.78 -2.51
N LEU A 14 0.01 -1.60 -3.56
CA LEU A 14 0.54 -2.95 -3.48
C LEU A 14 2.04 -2.96 -3.26
N VAL A 15 2.75 -2.10 -3.98
CA VAL A 15 4.21 -2.00 -3.83
C VAL A 15 4.56 -1.54 -2.42
N LEU A 16 3.85 -0.54 -1.94
CA LEU A 16 4.09 -0.04 -0.59
C LEU A 16 3.84 -1.12 0.45
N PHE A 17 2.75 -1.84 0.29
CA PHE A 17 2.40 -2.91 1.23
C PHE A 17 3.46 -4.01 1.21
N GLY A 18 3.88 -4.41 0.02
CA GLY A 18 4.92 -5.44 -0.10
C GLY A 18 6.24 -4.99 0.50
N PHE A 19 6.59 -3.73 0.27
CA PHE A 19 7.81 -3.17 0.83
C PHE A 19 7.74 -3.15 2.36
N GLY A 20 6.58 -2.78 2.89
CA GLY A 20 6.40 -2.76 4.34
C GLY A 20 6.52 -4.14 4.93
N LEU A 21 5.95 -5.14 4.26
CA LEU A 21 6.07 -6.51 4.70
C LEU A 21 7.54 -6.95 4.72
N PHE A 22 8.26 -6.62 3.68
CA PHE A 22 9.67 -6.99 3.57
C PHE A 22 10.47 -6.38 4.71
N VAL A 23 10.25 -5.09 4.96
CA VAL A 23 10.95 -4.41 6.04
C VAL A 23 10.57 -4.97 7.40
N GLY A 24 9.29 -5.29 7.57
CA GLY A 24 8.81 -5.83 8.84
C GLY A 24 9.35 -7.21 9.16
N LEU A 25 9.69 -7.97 8.12
CA LEU A 25 10.26 -9.30 8.31
C LEU A 25 11.73 -9.26 8.68
N TYR A 26 12.40 -8.15 8.44
CA TYR A 26 13.82 -8.01 8.76
C TYR A 26 13.98 -7.75 10.25
N PRO A 27 14.71 -8.61 10.97
CA PRO A 27 14.87 -8.42 12.42
C PRO A 27 15.67 -7.19 12.78
N GLN A 28 16.49 -6.70 11.86
CA GLN A 28 17.31 -5.52 12.11
C GLN A 28 16.61 -4.23 11.74
N ALA A 29 15.51 -4.30 11.02
CA ALA A 29 14.80 -3.11 10.60
C ALA A 29 13.86 -2.63 11.69
N ASP A 30 13.52 -1.34 11.64
CA ASP A 30 12.61 -0.75 12.59
C ASP A 30 11.21 -1.24 12.30
N GLN A 31 10.58 -1.86 13.30
CA GLN A 31 9.22 -2.36 13.15
C GLN A 31 8.24 -1.24 12.86
N THR A 32 8.54 -0.06 13.39
CA THR A 32 7.68 1.09 13.19
C THR A 32 7.62 1.46 11.71
N VAL A 33 8.77 1.41 11.03
CA VAL A 33 8.81 1.75 9.61
C VAL A 33 7.98 0.76 8.80
N GLY A 34 8.13 -0.54 9.10
CA GLY A 34 7.36 -1.55 8.41
C GLY A 34 5.87 -1.38 8.61
N LEU A 35 5.47 -1.08 9.84
CA LEU A 35 4.07 -0.86 10.16
C LEU A 35 3.52 0.36 9.43
N LEU A 36 4.30 1.43 9.38
CA LEU A 36 3.89 2.65 8.69
C LEU A 36 3.71 2.39 7.20
N LEU A 37 4.62 1.65 6.60
CA LEU A 37 4.55 1.34 5.18
C LEU A 37 3.33 0.47 4.87
N MET A 38 3.09 -0.54 5.71
CA MET A 38 1.92 -1.39 5.52
C MET A 38 0.63 -0.62 5.68
N PHE A 39 0.58 0.26 6.65
CA PHE A 39 -0.60 1.06 6.89
C PHE A 39 -0.86 2.00 5.71
N GLY A 40 0.19 2.63 5.21
CA GLY A 40 0.07 3.52 4.06
C GLY A 40 -0.39 2.78 2.82
N GLY A 41 0.18 1.60 2.58
CA GLY A 41 -0.22 0.81 1.44
C GLY A 41 -1.67 0.37 1.52
N LEU A 42 -2.08 -0.07 2.69
CA LEU A 42 -3.47 -0.49 2.89
C LEU A 42 -4.43 0.67 2.69
N THR A 43 -4.10 1.82 3.23
CA THR A 43 -4.92 3.01 3.06
C THR A 43 -5.03 3.38 1.59
N GLN A 44 -3.94 3.29 0.87
CA GLN A 44 -3.95 3.61 -0.54
C GLN A 44 -4.80 2.65 -1.34
N ILE A 45 -4.76 1.37 -1.00
CA ILE A 45 -5.58 0.37 -1.68
C ILE A 45 -7.06 0.66 -1.43
N VAL A 46 -7.40 0.93 -0.18
CA VAL A 46 -8.79 1.24 0.18
C VAL A 46 -9.25 2.51 -0.53
N PHE A 47 -8.38 3.50 -0.58
CA PHE A 47 -8.70 4.76 -1.26
C PHE A 47 -8.93 4.52 -2.75
N SER A 48 -8.11 3.67 -3.34
CA SER A 48 -8.25 3.35 -4.76
C SER A 48 -9.60 2.70 -5.04
N LEU A 49 -10.03 1.80 -4.17
CA LEU A 49 -11.32 1.16 -4.34
C LEU A 49 -12.46 2.14 -4.10
N GLY A 50 -12.27 3.06 -3.15
CA GLY A 50 -13.29 4.05 -2.85
C GLY A 50 -13.53 5.03 -3.98
N VAL A 51 -12.48 5.35 -4.71
CA VAL A 51 -12.61 6.27 -5.84
C VAL A 51 -13.53 5.69 -6.91
N ASN A 52 -13.55 4.37 -7.02
CA ASN A 52 -14.39 3.72 -8.02
C ASN A 52 -15.83 3.56 -7.57
N HIS A 53 -16.14 3.96 -6.36
CA HIS A 53 -17.48 3.75 -5.82
C HIS A 53 -18.52 4.69 -6.43
N GLU A 54 -18.08 5.69 -7.10
CA GLU A 54 -18.99 6.61 -7.72
C GLU A 54 -19.71 5.97 -8.89
#